data_237eecabd8316799f99ad8ad6a9b8203
#
_entry.id   237eecabd8316799f99ad8ad6a9b8203
#
_cell.length_a   1.000
_cell.length_b   1.000
_cell.length_c   1.000
_cell.angle_alpha   90.00
_cell.angle_beta   90.00
_cell.angle_gamma   90.00
#
_symmetry.space_group_name_H-M   'P 1'
#
loop_
_entity.id
_entity.type
_entity.pdbx_description
1 polymer ?
#
loop_
_entity_poly.entity_id
_entity_poly.type
_entity_poly.pdbx_seq_one_letter_code
_entity_poly.pdbx_strand_id
1 'polypeptide(L)'
;MDDIDNNFGMSTDDQKPRSDGNTNIDNNTPVYDSQQPAGGSSSMQDIPPQSTNRSSPPPPYQYGSQGQYGSSSQQQYGGMHYNSHSSYDDQPRQPVYDRFMYEPLGFEELERRQRVQAEAAAAEAERAEKKRRSRGEAILIAIFSFILIAALLISIFGIIYDVANSDKALDKLADTQKVVLYRESKPEGANDLENFKDENGKYTPEGVAELVRPSIVKIYTYEDAATLSGTGSGIVLSNDGYIVTNAHVLLSNGYHTIETVDGEKYTAKIIGRDAKTDIAVIKVNASDLTPAIFGNSDETIVGEQVIAIGNPADLSSTVTDGIVSAVNRKIRSDSTGFEMDCIQTNADISPGNSGGALINMYGQVIGITSSKYVSSSFEGLGFAITINEALPVIEELMDNGYIAGRFRIGIQLIDMSSEIRIASIEEELGFELPEDFKGIYIAEISEDCDISNTELRVGDFITEINGKTVSTYDELYDTISSMYGAGDTVPATCARLSKDGGISYFNIEFRLMEDTSGDY
;
A
#
# COMPACT_ATOMS: atom_id res chain seq x y z
N MET A 1 14.19 -67.82 6.90
CA MET A 1 13.01 -68.35 7.63
C MET A 1 11.93 -67.44 7.27
N ASP A 2 11.44 -67.73 6.24
CA ASP A 2 10.30 -68.39 5.59
C ASP A 2 9.32 -67.27 5.19
N ASP A 3 9.22 -66.87 3.94
CA ASP A 3 8.61 -67.52 2.79
C ASP A 3 7.09 -67.65 2.91
N ILE A 4 6.43 -67.19 1.90
CA ILE A 4 5.27 -67.71 1.15
C ILE A 4 4.43 -66.48 0.67
N ASP A 5 4.54 -66.01 -0.54
CA ASP A 5 4.11 -66.51 -1.86
C ASP A 5 2.61 -66.60 -2.06
N ASN A 6 2.21 -66.03 -3.18
CA ASN A 6 1.18 -66.40 -4.18
C ASN A 6 0.04 -65.37 -4.34
N ASN A 7 -0.08 -64.71 -5.46
CA ASN A 7 -0.14 -65.02 -6.91
C ASN A 7 -1.58 -65.25 -7.43
N PHE A 8 -1.81 -64.80 -8.66
CA PHE A 8 -2.94 -65.00 -9.60
C PHE A 8 -4.02 -63.90 -9.60
N GLY A 9 -4.45 -63.34 -10.72
CA GLY A 9 -4.14 -63.69 -12.10
C GLY A 9 -4.87 -62.75 -13.05
N MET A 10 -4.33 -62.63 -14.21
CA MET A 10 -4.88 -62.03 -15.43
C MET A 10 -6.24 -62.58 -15.84
N SER A 11 -7.10 -61.72 -16.46
CA SER A 11 -7.84 -62.13 -17.65
C SER A 11 -8.24 -60.90 -18.48
N THR A 12 -7.80 -60.90 -19.67
CA THR A 12 -8.19 -60.24 -20.91
C THR A 12 -9.60 -60.66 -21.33
N ASP A 13 -10.38 -59.74 -21.95
CA ASP A 13 -10.88 -59.89 -23.32
C ASP A 13 -11.87 -58.81 -23.72
N ASP A 14 -11.56 -58.18 -24.81
CA ASP A 14 -12.29 -57.80 -26.00
C ASP A 14 -13.82 -57.79 -25.98
N GLN A 15 -14.45 -56.73 -26.47
CA GLN A 15 -15.23 -56.69 -27.71
C GLN A 15 -15.98 -55.39 -27.91
N LYS A 16 -15.64 -54.70 -28.99
CA LYS A 16 -16.55 -53.80 -29.72
C LYS A 16 -17.54 -54.67 -30.53
N PRO A 17 -18.77 -54.17 -30.76
CA PRO A 17 -19.12 -53.93 -32.16
C PRO A 17 -19.88 -52.63 -32.45
N ARG A 18 -19.81 -52.31 -33.73
CA ARG A 18 -20.43 -51.21 -34.48
C ARG A 18 -21.96 -51.41 -34.61
N SER A 19 -22.71 -50.32 -34.80
CA SER A 19 -23.28 -49.85 -36.07
C SER A 19 -24.59 -49.08 -35.89
N ASP A 20 -24.65 -47.94 -36.59
CA ASP A 20 -25.71 -47.44 -37.45
C ASP A 20 -27.03 -46.96 -36.86
N GLY A 21 -27.35 -45.70 -37.23
CA GLY A 21 -28.74 -45.23 -37.23
C GLY A 21 -28.90 -43.71 -37.16
N ASN A 22 -28.57 -43.06 -38.20
CA ASN A 22 -29.18 -41.94 -38.92
C ASN A 22 -30.60 -41.55 -38.43
N THR A 23 -30.85 -40.25 -38.11
CA THR A 23 -31.92 -39.42 -38.72
C THR A 23 -31.97 -37.98 -38.14
N ASN A 24 -31.88 -37.01 -39.06
CA ASN A 24 -32.58 -35.70 -39.22
C ASN A 24 -32.56 -34.68 -38.08
N ILE A 25 -31.84 -33.60 -38.31
CA ILE A 25 -32.23 -32.25 -38.81
C ILE A 25 -33.49 -31.70 -38.14
N ASP A 26 -33.30 -30.65 -37.31
CA ASP A 26 -34.14 -29.46 -37.39
C ASP A 26 -33.34 -28.24 -37.01
N ASN A 27 -33.14 -27.40 -38.02
CA ASN A 27 -32.68 -26.02 -37.95
C ASN A 27 -33.81 -25.13 -37.41
N ASN A 28 -33.53 -24.36 -36.36
CA ASN A 28 -34.27 -23.12 -36.14
C ASN A 28 -33.40 -22.08 -35.47
N THR A 29 -32.73 -21.28 -36.31
CA THR A 29 -32.13 -19.99 -35.96
C THR A 29 -33.13 -18.90 -36.37
N PRO A 30 -33.52 -17.97 -35.52
CA PRO A 30 -34.14 -16.74 -36.01
C PRO A 30 -33.05 -15.69 -36.31
N VAL A 31 -32.94 -15.40 -37.58
CA VAL A 31 -32.29 -14.21 -38.13
C VAL A 31 -33.15 -13.00 -37.77
N TYR A 32 -32.59 -11.98 -37.11
CA TYR A 32 -33.20 -10.65 -37.04
C TYR A 32 -32.55 -9.73 -38.04
N ASP A 33 -33.43 -9.38 -39.02
CA ASP A 33 -33.19 -8.47 -40.13
C ASP A 33 -33.18 -7.02 -39.64
N SER A 34 -32.25 -6.25 -40.16
CA SER A 34 -32.12 -4.82 -40.02
C SER A 34 -33.09 -4.07 -40.94
N GLN A 35 -34.08 -3.35 -40.42
CA GLN A 35 -34.77 -2.29 -41.17
C GLN A 35 -34.94 -1.04 -40.31
N GLN A 36 -34.29 0.02 -40.72
CA GLN A 36 -34.60 1.41 -40.36
C GLN A 36 -35.97 1.81 -40.98
N PRO A 37 -36.73 2.69 -40.33
CA PRO A 37 -37.59 3.61 -41.05
C PRO A 37 -37.17 5.06 -40.83
N ALA A 38 -37.20 5.77 -41.94
CA ALA A 38 -37.02 7.19 -42.05
C ALA A 38 -38.26 7.97 -41.60
N GLY A 39 -38.02 9.16 -41.05
CA GLY A 39 -38.82 10.35 -41.27
C GLY A 39 -40.09 10.56 -40.45
N GLY A 40 -40.03 11.52 -39.54
CA GLY A 40 -41.21 12.08 -38.88
C GLY A 40 -40.85 13.34 -38.11
N SER A 41 -40.94 14.49 -38.75
CA SER A 41 -40.84 15.82 -38.15
C SER A 41 -42.09 16.12 -37.31
N SER A 42 -41.93 16.54 -36.04
CA SER A 42 -42.94 17.34 -35.36
C SER A 42 -42.31 18.22 -34.28
N SER A 43 -42.42 19.52 -34.61
CA SER A 43 -42.65 20.70 -33.75
C SER A 43 -42.06 20.77 -32.35
N MET A 44 -41.12 21.71 -32.23
CA MET A 44 -40.75 22.41 -31.01
C MET A 44 -41.96 22.97 -30.25
N GLN A 45 -42.05 22.69 -28.99
CA GLN A 45 -42.77 23.51 -28.03
C GLN A 45 -41.75 24.07 -27.02
N ASP A 46 -41.79 25.41 -26.95
CA ASP A 46 -41.00 26.26 -26.05
C ASP A 46 -41.23 25.92 -24.59
N ILE A 47 -40.16 25.65 -23.86
CA ILE A 47 -40.12 25.64 -22.40
C ILE A 47 -39.26 26.82 -21.96
N PRO A 48 -39.76 27.73 -21.10
CA PRO A 48 -39.02 28.90 -20.66
C PRO A 48 -37.82 28.54 -19.74
N PRO A 49 -36.76 29.34 -19.75
CA PRO A 49 -35.55 29.04 -18.98
C PRO A 49 -35.77 29.24 -17.50
N GLN A 50 -35.51 28.19 -16.70
CA GLN A 50 -35.41 28.29 -15.25
C GLN A 50 -34.09 28.95 -14.88
N SER A 51 -34.20 29.97 -14.04
CA SER A 51 -33.10 30.73 -13.46
C SER A 51 -32.16 29.85 -12.64
N THR A 52 -30.93 29.78 -13.07
CA THR A 52 -29.83 29.18 -12.28
C THR A 52 -29.42 30.14 -11.18
N ASN A 53 -29.84 29.84 -9.96
CA ASN A 53 -29.22 30.42 -8.76
C ASN A 53 -27.82 29.81 -8.59
N ARG A 54 -26.80 30.55 -8.97
CA ARG A 54 -25.42 30.30 -8.56
C ARG A 54 -25.29 30.69 -7.10
N SER A 55 -25.27 29.73 -6.22
CA SER A 55 -24.78 29.91 -4.85
C SER A 55 -23.25 30.05 -4.87
N SER A 56 -22.78 31.17 -4.39
CA SER A 56 -21.37 31.49 -4.16
C SER A 56 -20.75 30.55 -3.12
N PRO A 57 -19.46 30.24 -3.22
CA PRO A 57 -18.78 29.45 -2.18
C PRO A 57 -18.66 30.25 -0.88
N PRO A 58 -18.69 29.58 0.29
CA PRO A 58 -18.54 30.23 1.58
C PRO A 58 -17.10 30.77 1.75
N PRO A 59 -16.91 31.88 2.50
CA PRO A 59 -15.61 32.47 2.74
C PRO A 59 -14.78 31.61 3.71
N PRO A 60 -13.44 31.69 3.65
CA PRO A 60 -12.55 30.93 4.54
C PRO A 60 -12.66 31.44 5.98
N TYR A 61 -12.70 30.51 6.92
CA TYR A 61 -12.68 30.77 8.35
C TYR A 61 -11.39 31.50 8.75
N GLN A 62 -11.52 32.74 9.21
CA GLN A 62 -10.47 33.46 9.92
C GLN A 62 -10.49 33.02 11.40
N TYR A 63 -9.40 32.42 11.84
CA TYR A 63 -9.10 32.27 13.26
C TYR A 63 -8.70 33.64 13.82
N GLY A 64 -9.57 34.23 14.60
CA GLY A 64 -9.29 35.42 15.37
C GLY A 64 -8.47 35.09 16.61
N SER A 65 -7.25 35.57 16.67
CA SER A 65 -6.47 35.68 17.89
C SER A 65 -6.77 37.02 18.56
N GLN A 66 -7.40 37.01 19.74
CA GLN A 66 -7.35 38.13 20.67
C GLN A 66 -6.86 37.63 22.01
N GLY A 67 -5.78 38.22 22.46
CA GLY A 67 -5.20 38.02 23.78
C GLY A 67 -4.06 39.01 23.98
N GLN A 68 -4.43 40.29 24.09
CA GLN A 68 -3.56 41.37 24.56
C GLN A 68 -3.31 41.21 26.06
N TYR A 69 -2.08 41.13 26.50
CA TYR A 69 -1.64 41.72 27.77
C TYR A 69 -0.24 42.27 27.62
N GLY A 70 -0.16 43.50 28.05
CA GLY A 70 0.90 44.42 27.85
C GLY A 70 2.03 44.42 28.89
N SER A 71 2.88 45.35 28.62
CA SER A 71 3.80 46.15 29.43
C SER A 71 5.15 45.56 29.77
N SER A 72 6.11 46.18 29.12
CA SER A 72 7.21 46.96 29.65
C SER A 72 8.26 46.28 30.52
N SER A 73 9.47 46.23 29.99
CA SER A 73 10.58 47.03 30.55
C SER A 73 11.83 46.90 29.70
N GLN A 74 12.32 48.09 29.33
CA GLN A 74 13.65 48.33 28.81
C GLN A 74 14.72 47.87 29.82
N GLN A 75 15.77 47.24 29.34
CA GLN A 75 17.12 47.56 29.83
C GLN A 75 18.14 47.32 28.72
N GLN A 76 18.79 48.40 28.39
CA GLN A 76 19.96 48.68 27.61
C GLN A 76 21.22 48.15 28.32
N TYR A 77 22.14 47.54 27.61
CA TYR A 77 23.60 47.58 27.77
C TYR A 77 24.15 46.76 26.59
N GLY A 78 24.90 47.37 25.70
CA GLY A 78 26.28 47.73 25.84
C GLY A 78 27.00 47.05 24.70
N GLY A 79 27.46 47.80 23.70
CA GLY A 79 28.06 47.36 22.46
C GLY A 79 29.45 46.75 22.59
N MET A 80 29.84 46.08 21.53
CA MET A 80 31.20 46.07 21.02
C MET A 80 31.20 45.89 19.51
N HIS A 81 31.83 46.84 18.87
CA HIS A 81 32.16 46.84 17.44
C HIS A 81 33.13 45.71 17.09
N TYR A 82 32.92 45.07 15.97
CA TYR A 82 33.98 44.72 15.05
C TYR A 82 33.51 44.84 13.60
N ASN A 83 34.18 45.70 12.88
CA ASN A 83 34.12 45.83 11.43
C ASN A 83 34.78 44.63 10.75
N SER A 84 34.18 44.11 9.70
CA SER A 84 34.91 43.86 8.45
C SER A 84 33.95 43.70 7.29
N HIS A 85 34.23 44.42 6.25
CA HIS A 85 33.61 44.41 4.93
C HIS A 85 33.66 43.03 4.27
N SER A 86 32.58 42.63 3.65
CA SER A 86 32.61 42.30 2.21
C SER A 86 31.18 42.18 1.67
N SER A 87 30.94 42.97 0.67
CA SER A 87 29.79 42.93 -0.23
C SER A 87 29.75 41.62 -0.97
N TYR A 88 28.57 40.95 -1.00
CA TYR A 88 28.15 40.19 -2.15
C TYR A 88 26.61 40.09 -2.18
N ASP A 89 26.11 40.44 -3.33
CA ASP A 89 24.81 40.40 -3.95
C ASP A 89 23.74 39.51 -3.29
N ASP A 90 22.65 40.20 -2.97
CA ASP A 90 21.32 39.62 -2.75
C ASP A 90 20.69 39.26 -4.11
N GLN A 91 20.59 37.97 -4.40
CA GLN A 91 19.58 37.44 -5.29
C GLN A 91 18.79 36.35 -4.57
N PRO A 92 17.47 36.38 -4.60
CA PRO A 92 16.66 35.39 -3.94
C PRO A 92 16.77 34.07 -4.68
N ARG A 93 17.38 33.07 -4.06
CA ARG A 93 17.37 31.69 -4.54
C ARG A 93 15.97 31.13 -4.36
N GLN A 94 15.37 30.78 -5.47
CA GLN A 94 14.17 29.95 -5.49
C GLN A 94 14.45 28.59 -4.84
N PRO A 95 13.49 28.01 -4.12
CA PRO A 95 13.69 26.70 -3.54
C PRO A 95 13.80 25.66 -4.64
N VAL A 96 14.95 25.03 -4.73
CA VAL A 96 15.16 23.83 -5.53
C VAL A 96 14.33 22.72 -4.87
N TYR A 97 13.29 22.30 -5.56
CA TYR A 97 12.58 21.07 -5.20
C TYR A 97 13.44 19.89 -5.63
N ASP A 98 14.13 19.31 -4.67
CA ASP A 98 14.76 18.00 -4.85
C ASP A 98 13.69 16.96 -5.15
N ARG A 99 13.82 16.36 -6.30
CA ARG A 99 12.90 15.40 -6.84
C ARG A 99 13.44 14.00 -6.58
N PHE A 100 12.70 13.27 -5.78
CA PHE A 100 12.65 11.82 -5.72
C PHE A 100 13.97 11.03 -5.84
N MET A 101 14.72 11.06 -4.77
CA MET A 101 15.42 9.88 -4.29
C MET A 101 14.72 9.49 -3.00
N TYR A 102 14.12 8.33 -2.97
CA TYR A 102 13.77 7.66 -1.75
C TYR A 102 15.07 7.18 -1.11
N GLU A 103 15.89 8.10 -0.67
CA GLU A 103 16.73 7.81 0.46
C GLU A 103 15.84 7.96 1.68
N PRO A 104 15.76 6.97 2.53
CA PRO A 104 15.17 7.16 3.85
C PRO A 104 16.06 8.17 4.55
N LEU A 105 15.68 9.43 4.47
CA LEU A 105 16.32 10.52 5.22
C LEU A 105 16.30 10.11 6.67
N GLY A 106 17.49 9.77 7.11
CA GLY A 106 17.85 9.30 8.40
C GLY A 106 17.03 9.81 9.55
N PHE A 107 16.05 9.00 9.95
CA PHE A 107 15.53 9.05 11.32
C PHE A 107 16.68 9.06 12.34
N GLU A 108 17.79 8.40 12.04
CA GLU A 108 19.02 8.44 12.84
C GLU A 108 19.62 9.85 12.98
N GLU A 109 19.61 10.66 11.92
CA GLU A 109 20.15 12.03 12.00
C GLU A 109 19.20 12.96 12.76
N LEU A 110 17.88 12.74 12.66
CA LEU A 110 16.88 13.45 13.45
C LEU A 110 16.93 13.03 14.92
N GLU A 111 17.03 11.73 15.19
CA GLU A 111 17.21 11.21 16.55
C GLU A 111 18.56 11.65 17.15
N ARG A 112 19.62 11.65 16.35
CA ARG A 112 20.93 12.16 16.80
C ARG A 112 20.88 13.63 17.15
N ARG A 113 20.20 14.45 16.34
CA ARG A 113 19.99 15.89 16.65
C ARG A 113 19.10 16.08 17.86
N GLN A 114 18.05 15.26 18.02
CA GLN A 114 17.21 15.30 19.20
C GLN A 114 17.97 14.83 20.47
N ARG A 115 18.82 13.79 20.38
CA ARG A 115 19.67 13.36 21.50
C ARG A 115 20.70 14.43 21.87
N VAL A 116 21.37 15.01 20.89
CA VAL A 116 22.35 16.10 21.14
C VAL A 116 21.65 17.33 21.72
N GLN A 117 20.44 17.68 21.28
CA GLN A 117 19.66 18.77 21.88
C GLN A 117 19.15 18.40 23.29
N ALA A 118 18.75 17.16 23.51
CA ALA A 118 18.32 16.69 24.82
C ALA A 118 19.50 16.65 25.82
N GLU A 119 20.69 16.22 25.38
CA GLU A 119 21.90 16.23 26.20
C GLU A 119 22.39 17.65 26.50
N ALA A 120 22.32 18.56 25.53
CA ALA A 120 22.65 19.97 25.75
C ALA A 120 21.66 20.65 26.70
N ALA A 121 20.36 20.35 26.57
CA ALA A 121 19.33 20.85 27.48
C ALA A 121 19.46 20.27 28.90
N ALA A 122 19.84 18.98 29.01
CA ALA A 122 20.11 18.34 30.30
C ALA A 122 21.35 18.94 30.98
N ALA A 123 22.42 19.24 30.22
CA ALA A 123 23.64 19.86 30.75
C ALA A 123 23.40 21.33 31.17
N GLU A 124 22.55 22.08 30.46
CA GLU A 124 22.11 23.41 30.88
C GLU A 124 21.24 23.38 32.13
N ALA A 125 20.31 22.43 32.20
CA ALA A 125 19.48 22.23 33.38
C ALA A 125 20.33 21.88 34.62
N GLU A 126 21.34 21.03 34.48
CA GLU A 126 22.24 20.66 35.56
C GLU A 126 23.12 21.86 36.04
N ARG A 127 23.56 22.73 35.09
CA ARG A 127 24.28 23.96 35.43
C ARG A 127 23.37 24.99 36.09
N ALA A 128 22.11 25.09 35.69
CA ALA A 128 21.12 25.97 36.29
C ALA A 128 20.73 25.51 37.71
N GLU A 129 20.70 24.21 37.95
CA GLU A 129 20.39 23.62 39.25
C GLU A 129 21.54 23.83 40.26
N LYS A 130 22.78 23.75 39.81
CA LYS A 130 23.97 23.96 40.64
C LYS A 130 24.15 25.42 41.06
N LYS A 131 23.63 26.39 40.29
CA LYS A 131 23.70 27.83 40.56
C LYS A 131 22.63 28.31 41.55
N ARG A 132 21.61 27.49 41.87
CA ARG A 132 20.49 27.84 42.75
C ARG A 132 20.69 27.52 44.24
N ARG A 133 21.80 26.92 44.61
CA ARG A 133 22.09 26.56 46.03
C ARG A 133 22.90 27.64 46.77
N SER A 134 22.39 28.84 46.91
CA SER A 134 22.85 29.71 48.00
C SER A 134 21.98 29.49 49.24
N ARG A 135 22.61 29.41 50.40
CA ARG A 135 21.91 29.18 51.68
C ARG A 135 20.75 30.18 51.95
N GLY A 136 20.77 31.34 51.34
CA GLY A 136 19.71 32.37 51.48
C GLY A 136 18.41 32.03 50.70
N GLU A 137 18.52 31.41 49.51
CA GLU A 137 17.38 31.01 48.72
C GLU A 137 16.63 29.81 49.31
N ALA A 138 17.39 28.91 49.98
CA ALA A 138 16.78 27.75 50.64
C ALA A 138 15.89 28.16 51.81
N ILE A 139 16.24 29.23 52.55
CA ILE A 139 15.42 29.75 53.64
C ILE A 139 14.19 30.46 53.12
N LEU A 140 14.31 31.25 52.03
CA LEU A 140 13.15 31.88 51.39
C LEU A 140 12.20 30.83 50.78
N ILE A 141 12.73 29.78 50.14
CA ILE A 141 11.93 28.69 49.61
C ILE A 141 11.22 27.94 50.74
N ALA A 142 11.88 27.69 51.90
CA ALA A 142 11.28 27.05 53.03
C ALA A 142 10.15 27.90 53.61
N ILE A 143 10.31 29.21 53.75
CA ILE A 143 9.26 30.14 54.23
C ILE A 143 8.08 30.20 53.25
N PHE A 144 8.37 30.28 51.92
CA PHE A 144 7.32 30.27 50.90
C PHE A 144 6.59 28.95 50.85
N SER A 145 7.30 27.83 50.97
CA SER A 145 6.70 26.48 51.01
C SER A 145 5.82 26.33 52.23
N PHE A 146 6.22 26.86 53.40
CA PHE A 146 5.43 26.83 54.60
C PHE A 146 4.14 27.65 54.45
N ILE A 147 4.21 28.86 53.87
CA ILE A 147 3.05 29.70 53.60
C ILE A 147 2.10 29.02 52.60
N LEU A 148 2.67 28.37 51.57
CA LEU A 148 1.88 27.69 50.55
C LEU A 148 1.19 26.44 51.11
N ILE A 149 1.89 25.68 51.96
CA ILE A 149 1.32 24.53 52.66
C ILE A 149 0.22 24.98 53.63
N ALA A 150 0.43 26.09 54.36
CA ALA A 150 -0.59 26.65 55.26
C ALA A 150 -1.82 27.12 54.48
N ALA A 151 -1.65 27.81 53.35
CA ALA A 151 -2.75 28.23 52.45
C ALA A 151 -3.48 27.01 51.86
N LEU A 152 -2.74 25.96 51.48
CA LEU A 152 -3.32 24.72 50.97
C LEU A 152 -4.15 23.99 52.06
N LEU A 153 -3.65 23.94 53.29
CA LEU A 153 -4.36 23.36 54.43
C LEU A 153 -5.61 24.14 54.77
N ILE A 154 -5.57 25.48 54.72
CA ILE A 154 -6.74 26.34 54.93
C ILE A 154 -7.76 26.12 53.80
N SER A 155 -7.31 26.01 52.55
CA SER A 155 -8.18 25.71 51.40
C SER A 155 -8.82 24.32 51.52
N ILE A 156 -8.04 23.30 51.89
CA ILE A 156 -8.54 21.95 52.11
C ILE A 156 -9.54 21.92 53.27
N PHE A 157 -9.23 22.64 54.35
CA PHE A 157 -10.16 22.76 55.48
C PHE A 157 -11.44 23.49 55.09
N GLY A 158 -11.35 24.54 54.27
CA GLY A 158 -12.50 25.23 53.67
C GLY A 158 -13.37 24.30 52.83
N ILE A 159 -12.71 23.50 51.96
CA ILE A 159 -13.43 22.50 51.12
C ILE A 159 -14.06 21.39 51.99
N ILE A 160 -13.34 20.91 53.00
CA ILE A 160 -13.90 19.90 53.93
C ILE A 160 -15.06 20.47 54.72
N TYR A 161 -14.96 21.74 55.16
CA TYR A 161 -16.05 22.43 55.87
C TYR A 161 -17.27 22.67 54.97
N ASP A 162 -17.05 23.08 53.70
CA ASP A 162 -18.13 23.23 52.71
C ASP A 162 -18.76 21.88 52.35
N VAL A 163 -17.94 20.82 52.16
CA VAL A 163 -18.43 19.46 51.90
C VAL A 163 -19.23 18.92 53.12
N ALA A 164 -18.71 19.12 54.34
CA ALA A 164 -19.41 18.67 55.56
C ALA A 164 -20.73 19.44 55.84
N ASN A 165 -20.79 20.70 55.38
CA ASN A 165 -22.05 21.48 55.48
C ASN A 165 -22.96 21.36 54.24
N SER A 166 -22.46 20.76 53.14
CA SER A 166 -23.26 20.54 51.93
C SER A 166 -24.16 19.29 52.00
N ASP A 167 -24.06 18.49 53.08
CA ASP A 167 -24.94 17.34 53.27
C ASP A 167 -26.44 17.72 53.22
N LYS A 168 -26.77 18.97 53.63
CA LYS A 168 -28.14 19.49 53.51
C LYS A 168 -28.52 19.95 52.09
N ALA A 169 -27.52 20.17 51.21
CA ALA A 169 -27.77 20.50 49.81
C ALA A 169 -27.79 19.22 48.95
N LEU A 170 -27.04 18.19 49.34
CA LEU A 170 -27.05 16.87 48.70
C LEU A 170 -28.36 16.11 48.95
N ASP A 171 -28.99 16.26 50.13
CA ASP A 171 -30.31 15.67 50.39
C ASP A 171 -31.43 16.28 49.52
N LYS A 172 -31.28 17.53 49.04
CA LYS A 172 -32.18 18.14 48.06
C LYS A 172 -31.92 17.72 46.62
N LEU A 173 -30.72 17.24 46.31
CA LEU A 173 -30.36 16.66 45.01
C LEU A 173 -30.65 15.15 44.94
N ALA A 174 -30.91 14.50 46.06
CA ALA A 174 -31.26 13.08 46.12
C ALA A 174 -32.67 12.77 45.56
N ASP A 175 -33.47 13.80 45.25
CA ASP A 175 -34.75 13.64 44.54
C ASP A 175 -34.62 13.79 43.00
N THR A 176 -33.39 13.83 42.50
CA THR A 176 -33.15 13.65 41.07
C THR A 176 -33.38 12.19 40.69
N GLN A 177 -34.30 11.96 39.78
CA GLN A 177 -34.61 10.65 39.21
C GLN A 177 -33.32 9.89 38.99
N LYS A 178 -33.15 8.77 39.69
CA LYS A 178 -32.05 7.83 39.41
C LYS A 178 -32.15 7.44 37.95
N VAL A 179 -31.22 7.95 37.14
CA VAL A 179 -31.06 7.46 35.77
C VAL A 179 -30.57 6.01 35.87
N VAL A 180 -31.46 5.10 35.63
CA VAL A 180 -31.12 3.67 35.57
C VAL A 180 -30.60 3.40 34.16
N LEU A 181 -29.28 3.16 34.05
CA LEU A 181 -28.68 2.70 32.82
C LEU A 181 -28.94 1.20 32.72
N TYR A 182 -29.84 0.83 31.81
CA TYR A 182 -30.05 -0.57 31.47
C TYR A 182 -28.91 -1.06 30.62
N ARG A 183 -28.27 -2.15 31.03
CA ARG A 183 -27.31 -2.90 30.26
C ARG A 183 -27.91 -4.27 30.03
N GLU A 184 -28.20 -4.58 28.77
CA GLU A 184 -28.60 -5.91 28.36
C GLU A 184 -27.47 -6.54 27.60
N SER A 185 -27.13 -7.78 27.92
CA SER A 185 -26.20 -8.59 27.14
C SER A 185 -26.93 -9.12 25.91
N LYS A 186 -26.19 -9.36 24.82
CA LYS A 186 -26.76 -10.11 23.68
C LYS A 186 -27.32 -11.44 24.19
N PRO A 187 -28.41 -11.96 23.59
CA PRO A 187 -28.94 -13.28 23.90
C PRO A 187 -27.85 -14.36 23.77
N GLU A 188 -27.97 -15.43 24.57
CA GLU A 188 -27.10 -16.60 24.45
C GLU A 188 -27.19 -17.17 23.02
N GLY A 189 -26.03 -17.50 22.41
CA GLY A 189 -25.95 -17.98 21.03
C GLY A 189 -26.09 -16.90 19.95
N ALA A 190 -26.29 -15.61 20.31
CA ALA A 190 -26.44 -14.55 19.32
C ALA A 190 -25.21 -14.36 18.41
N ASN A 191 -24.05 -14.87 18.81
CA ASN A 191 -22.82 -14.84 18.03
C ASN A 191 -22.48 -16.20 17.40
N ASP A 192 -23.39 -17.19 17.45
CA ASP A 192 -23.16 -18.47 16.80
C ASP A 192 -23.23 -18.30 15.28
N LEU A 193 -22.28 -18.88 14.57
CA LEU A 193 -22.09 -18.69 13.12
C LEU A 193 -23.35 -19.03 12.31
N GLU A 194 -24.11 -20.05 12.73
CA GLU A 194 -25.36 -20.47 12.07
C GLU A 194 -26.44 -19.36 12.12
N ASN A 195 -26.43 -18.49 13.14
CA ASN A 195 -27.36 -17.37 13.24
C ASN A 195 -27.05 -16.22 12.30
N PHE A 196 -25.85 -16.22 11.68
CA PHE A 196 -25.40 -15.25 10.69
C PHE A 196 -25.59 -15.71 9.25
N LYS A 197 -26.22 -16.85 9.02
CA LYS A 197 -26.41 -17.45 7.69
C LYS A 197 -27.90 -17.51 7.34
N ASP A 198 -28.25 -17.06 6.14
CA ASP A 198 -29.59 -17.18 5.61
C ASP A 198 -29.86 -18.60 5.00
N GLU A 199 -31.12 -18.85 4.61
CA GLU A 199 -31.56 -20.11 4.00
C GLU A 199 -30.88 -20.42 2.66
N ASN A 200 -30.29 -19.40 1.99
CA ASN A 200 -29.57 -19.54 0.72
C ASN A 200 -28.05 -19.72 0.94
N GLY A 201 -27.61 -19.78 2.20
CA GLY A 201 -26.20 -19.93 2.55
C GLY A 201 -25.40 -18.62 2.57
N LYS A 202 -26.06 -17.47 2.43
CA LYS A 202 -25.45 -16.15 2.46
C LYS A 202 -25.28 -15.68 3.90
N TYR A 203 -24.07 -15.29 4.27
CA TYR A 203 -23.76 -14.76 5.60
C TYR A 203 -24.08 -13.27 5.72
N THR A 204 -24.27 -12.80 6.95
CA THR A 204 -24.19 -11.37 7.28
C THR A 204 -22.73 -10.94 7.33
N PRO A 205 -22.43 -9.61 7.35
CA PRO A 205 -21.05 -9.12 7.53
C PRO A 205 -20.34 -9.70 8.77
N GLU A 206 -21.09 -9.83 9.87
CA GLU A 206 -20.56 -10.43 11.10
C GLU A 206 -20.20 -11.91 10.89
N GLY A 207 -21.04 -12.63 10.17
CA GLY A 207 -20.82 -14.05 9.86
C GLY A 207 -19.62 -14.26 8.96
N VAL A 208 -19.45 -13.42 7.92
CA VAL A 208 -18.25 -13.44 7.07
C VAL A 208 -17.00 -13.15 7.89
N ALA A 209 -17.06 -12.14 8.77
CA ALA A 209 -15.92 -11.79 9.62
C ALA A 209 -15.55 -12.94 10.57
N GLU A 210 -16.52 -13.56 11.24
CA GLU A 210 -16.28 -14.68 12.15
C GLU A 210 -15.69 -15.89 11.43
N LEU A 211 -16.19 -16.18 10.22
CA LEU A 211 -15.77 -17.33 9.40
C LEU A 211 -14.34 -17.16 8.87
N VAL A 212 -13.98 -15.96 8.38
CA VAL A 212 -12.76 -15.78 7.56
C VAL A 212 -11.59 -15.19 8.34
N ARG A 213 -11.82 -14.45 9.45
CA ARG A 213 -10.73 -13.89 10.27
C ARG A 213 -9.65 -14.90 10.69
N PRO A 214 -9.97 -16.17 11.01
CA PRO A 214 -8.93 -17.16 11.33
C PRO A 214 -7.97 -17.45 10.17
N SER A 215 -8.39 -17.17 8.94
CA SER A 215 -7.59 -17.37 7.72
C SER A 215 -6.76 -16.13 7.34
N ILE A 216 -6.84 -15.03 8.11
CA ILE A 216 -6.11 -13.79 7.84
C ILE A 216 -5.07 -13.58 8.91
N VAL A 217 -3.82 -13.42 8.47
CA VAL A 217 -2.68 -13.19 9.36
C VAL A 217 -2.14 -11.78 9.19
N LYS A 218 -1.51 -11.29 10.23
CA LYS A 218 -0.69 -10.08 10.18
C LYS A 218 0.73 -10.44 9.79
N ILE A 219 1.34 -9.63 8.94
CA ILE A 219 2.73 -9.78 8.53
C ILE A 219 3.53 -8.59 9.07
N TYR A 220 4.65 -8.89 9.71
CA TYR A 220 5.65 -7.92 10.11
C TYR A 220 6.88 -8.11 9.24
N THR A 221 7.34 -7.04 8.65
CA THR A 221 8.54 -7.00 7.80
C THR A 221 9.61 -6.15 8.47
N TYR A 222 10.80 -6.69 8.62
CA TYR A 222 11.94 -6.06 9.28
C TYR A 222 13.12 -5.97 8.32
N GLU A 223 13.85 -4.86 8.36
CA GLU A 223 15.13 -4.68 7.63
C GLU A 223 16.25 -5.53 8.26
N ASP A 224 16.27 -5.58 9.58
CA ASP A 224 17.14 -6.41 10.38
C ASP A 224 16.36 -7.01 11.59
N ALA A 225 17.01 -7.77 12.44
CA ALA A 225 16.35 -8.45 13.56
C ALA A 225 15.61 -7.51 14.55
N ALA A 226 15.82 -6.20 14.48
CA ALA A 226 15.29 -5.21 15.43
C ALA A 226 14.52 -4.06 14.79
N THR A 227 14.73 -3.77 13.50
CA THR A 227 14.18 -2.61 12.83
C THR A 227 12.94 -3.00 12.00
N LEU A 228 11.75 -2.68 12.54
CA LEU A 228 10.49 -2.87 11.83
C LEU A 228 10.41 -1.89 10.65
N SER A 229 10.28 -2.41 9.43
CA SER A 229 10.12 -1.65 8.19
C SER A 229 8.66 -1.41 7.86
N GLY A 230 7.79 -2.39 8.10
CA GLY A 230 6.39 -2.27 7.76
C GLY A 230 5.53 -3.43 8.27
N THR A 231 4.23 -3.29 8.03
CA THR A 231 3.24 -4.32 8.33
C THR A 231 2.25 -4.45 7.19
N GLY A 232 1.71 -5.64 7.01
CA GLY A 232 0.66 -5.94 6.06
C GLY A 232 -0.16 -7.14 6.52
N SER A 233 -0.95 -7.66 5.62
CA SER A 233 -1.81 -8.82 5.85
C SER A 233 -1.40 -9.97 4.95
N GLY A 234 -1.86 -11.18 5.28
CA GLY A 234 -1.73 -12.37 4.45
C GLY A 234 -2.95 -13.27 4.58
N ILE A 235 -3.18 -14.08 3.56
CA ILE A 235 -4.29 -15.04 3.48
C ILE A 235 -3.69 -16.44 3.54
N VAL A 236 -4.15 -17.25 4.47
CA VAL A 236 -3.69 -18.63 4.64
C VAL A 236 -4.18 -19.48 3.47
N LEU A 237 -3.25 -20.10 2.73
CA LEU A 237 -3.52 -21.00 1.62
C LEU A 237 -3.71 -22.45 2.08
N SER A 238 -2.94 -22.86 3.10
CA SER A 238 -2.93 -24.25 3.57
C SER A 238 -2.70 -24.33 5.08
N ASN A 239 -3.19 -25.40 5.68
CA ASN A 239 -3.06 -25.65 7.10
C ASN A 239 -1.59 -25.85 7.57
N ASP A 240 -0.71 -26.25 6.65
CA ASP A 240 0.72 -26.44 6.93
C ASP A 240 1.55 -25.14 6.80
N GLY A 241 0.89 -24.01 6.47
CA GLY A 241 1.49 -22.69 6.63
C GLY A 241 1.94 -21.97 5.36
N TYR A 242 1.42 -22.31 4.17
CA TYR A 242 1.53 -21.45 3.00
C TYR A 242 0.57 -20.26 3.14
N ILE A 243 1.04 -19.08 2.82
CA ILE A 243 0.31 -17.83 2.98
C ILE A 243 0.61 -16.96 1.76
N VAL A 244 -0.43 -16.38 1.14
CA VAL A 244 -0.28 -15.38 0.08
C VAL A 244 -0.39 -13.97 0.67
N THR A 245 0.35 -13.05 0.09
CA THR A 245 0.33 -11.61 0.41
C THR A 245 0.73 -10.80 -0.82
N ASN A 246 0.77 -9.47 -0.70
CA ASN A 246 1.36 -8.63 -1.75
C ASN A 246 2.90 -8.65 -1.68
N ALA A 247 3.53 -8.54 -2.85
CA ALA A 247 4.99 -8.49 -2.95
C ALA A 247 5.59 -7.26 -2.25
N HIS A 248 4.90 -6.10 -2.31
CA HIS A 248 5.35 -4.86 -1.67
C HIS A 248 5.27 -4.90 -0.13
N VAL A 249 4.55 -5.85 0.47
CA VAL A 249 4.52 -6.06 1.92
C VAL A 249 5.85 -6.63 2.42
N LEU A 250 6.60 -7.31 1.54
CA LEU A 250 7.82 -8.02 1.88
C LEU A 250 9.06 -7.29 1.36
N LEU A 251 10.14 -7.34 2.12
CA LEU A 251 11.49 -6.96 1.66
C LEU A 251 12.24 -8.23 1.20
N SER A 252 12.85 -8.20 0.02
CA SER A 252 13.58 -9.35 -0.55
C SER A 252 14.65 -9.91 0.38
N ASN A 253 15.35 -9.02 1.10
CA ASN A 253 16.42 -9.35 2.03
C ASN A 253 16.03 -9.14 3.49
N GLY A 254 14.72 -9.01 3.79
CA GLY A 254 14.21 -8.74 5.12
C GLY A 254 13.92 -10.00 5.94
N TYR A 255 13.61 -9.78 7.21
CA TYR A 255 13.06 -10.81 8.09
C TYR A 255 11.56 -10.64 8.20
N HIS A 256 10.83 -11.74 8.16
CA HIS A 256 9.37 -11.72 8.20
C HIS A 256 8.86 -12.59 9.32
N THR A 257 7.85 -12.11 10.01
CA THR A 257 7.07 -12.91 10.97
C THR A 257 5.60 -12.70 10.71
N ILE A 258 4.79 -13.71 10.96
CA ILE A 258 3.33 -13.57 10.95
C ILE A 258 2.80 -13.68 12.37
N GLU A 259 1.63 -13.12 12.58
CA GLU A 259 0.84 -13.26 13.80
C GLU A 259 -0.59 -13.64 13.41
N THR A 260 -1.08 -14.75 13.98
CA THR A 260 -2.45 -15.22 13.78
C THR A 260 -3.44 -14.39 14.60
N VAL A 261 -4.73 -14.58 14.36
CA VAL A 261 -5.81 -13.93 15.14
C VAL A 261 -5.73 -14.26 16.64
N ASP A 262 -5.21 -15.42 16.99
CA ASP A 262 -5.04 -15.89 18.38
C ASP A 262 -3.74 -15.37 19.03
N GLY A 263 -2.93 -14.63 18.27
CA GLY A 263 -1.68 -14.01 18.74
C GLY A 263 -0.45 -14.92 18.66
N GLU A 264 -0.58 -16.11 18.04
CA GLU A 264 0.56 -16.98 17.77
C GLU A 264 1.47 -16.39 16.71
N LYS A 265 2.79 -16.45 16.94
CA LYS A 265 3.80 -15.86 16.05
C LYS A 265 4.69 -16.91 15.42
N TYR A 266 4.90 -16.79 14.12
CA TYR A 266 5.75 -17.69 13.35
C TYR A 266 6.74 -16.90 12.50
N THR A 267 7.98 -17.39 12.40
CA THR A 267 8.93 -16.86 11.43
C THR A 267 8.55 -17.33 10.04
N ALA A 268 8.49 -16.42 9.09
CA ALA A 268 8.12 -16.69 7.71
C ALA A 268 9.35 -16.65 6.79
N LYS A 269 9.33 -17.54 5.80
CA LYS A 269 10.31 -17.58 4.70
C LYS A 269 9.57 -17.26 3.42
N ILE A 270 10.14 -16.39 2.58
CA ILE A 270 9.66 -16.15 1.22
C ILE A 270 9.88 -17.43 0.41
N ILE A 271 8.82 -17.95 -0.22
CA ILE A 271 8.87 -19.05 -1.17
C ILE A 271 9.08 -18.50 -2.57
N GLY A 272 8.30 -17.48 -2.95
CA GLY A 272 8.42 -16.76 -4.19
C GLY A 272 7.72 -15.41 -4.07
N ARG A 273 8.15 -14.47 -4.89
CA ARG A 273 7.52 -13.16 -5.03
C ARG A 273 7.59 -12.69 -6.47
N ASP A 274 6.67 -11.84 -6.84
CA ASP A 274 6.61 -11.22 -8.14
C ASP A 274 6.16 -9.76 -8.00
N ALA A 275 7.10 -8.84 -8.17
CA ALA A 275 6.84 -7.41 -8.03
C ALA A 275 5.89 -6.87 -9.10
N LYS A 276 5.82 -7.53 -10.28
CA LYS A 276 4.96 -7.10 -11.39
C LYS A 276 3.49 -7.31 -11.08
N THR A 277 3.13 -8.50 -10.62
CA THR A 277 1.75 -8.81 -10.21
C THR A 277 1.43 -8.37 -8.79
N ASP A 278 2.45 -7.93 -8.04
CA ASP A 278 2.33 -7.60 -6.63
C ASP A 278 1.84 -8.77 -5.76
N ILE A 279 2.25 -10.00 -6.12
CA ILE A 279 1.89 -11.23 -5.38
C ILE A 279 3.16 -11.86 -4.80
N ALA A 280 3.05 -12.38 -3.59
CA ALA A 280 4.10 -13.16 -2.95
C ALA A 280 3.52 -14.31 -2.14
N VAL A 281 4.29 -15.39 -2.03
CA VAL A 281 3.99 -16.55 -1.18
C VAL A 281 5.07 -16.71 -0.14
N ILE A 282 4.65 -16.83 1.12
CA ILE A 282 5.51 -17.11 2.25
C ILE A 282 5.13 -18.44 2.90
N LYS A 283 6.06 -19.03 3.62
CA LYS A 283 5.88 -20.29 4.34
C LYS A 283 6.29 -20.12 5.79
N VAL A 284 5.43 -20.59 6.68
CA VAL A 284 5.71 -20.71 8.10
C VAL A 284 5.68 -22.18 8.53
N ASN A 285 6.33 -22.49 9.63
CA ASN A 285 6.29 -23.85 10.21
C ASN A 285 5.11 -23.96 11.19
N ALA A 286 3.91 -24.15 10.64
CA ALA A 286 2.67 -24.38 11.37
C ALA A 286 2.01 -25.67 10.85
N SER A 287 1.08 -26.23 11.60
CA SER A 287 0.38 -27.48 11.26
C SER A 287 -1.14 -27.40 11.34
N ASP A 288 -1.67 -26.27 11.80
CA ASP A 288 -3.08 -26.13 12.18
C ASP A 288 -3.68 -24.76 11.83
N LEU A 289 -3.06 -24.05 10.87
CA LEU A 289 -3.66 -22.82 10.34
C LEU A 289 -4.97 -23.14 9.62
N THR A 290 -5.90 -22.20 9.66
CA THR A 290 -7.18 -22.30 8.97
C THR A 290 -7.06 -21.75 7.55
N PRO A 291 -7.12 -22.57 6.49
CA PRO A 291 -7.07 -22.09 5.11
C PRO A 291 -8.32 -21.29 4.75
N ALA A 292 -8.15 -20.25 3.94
CA ALA A 292 -9.26 -19.54 3.33
C ALA A 292 -9.92 -20.37 2.23
N ILE A 293 -11.21 -20.12 2.00
CA ILE A 293 -11.94 -20.67 0.85
C ILE A 293 -11.87 -19.63 -0.27
N PHE A 294 -11.34 -20.03 -1.42
CA PHE A 294 -11.28 -19.17 -2.60
C PHE A 294 -12.53 -19.34 -3.47
N GLY A 295 -13.07 -18.24 -3.93
CA GLY A 295 -14.21 -18.19 -4.84
C GLY A 295 -13.76 -18.09 -6.30
N ASN A 296 -14.73 -17.77 -7.16
CA ASN A 296 -14.51 -17.47 -8.58
C ASN A 296 -14.79 -15.98 -8.82
N SER A 297 -13.74 -15.20 -9.08
CA SER A 297 -13.89 -13.74 -9.28
C SER A 297 -14.64 -13.37 -10.57
N ASP A 298 -14.73 -14.30 -11.56
CA ASP A 298 -15.48 -14.06 -12.79
C ASP A 298 -17.00 -14.10 -12.56
N GLU A 299 -17.45 -14.68 -11.44
CA GLU A 299 -18.86 -14.69 -11.05
C GLU A 299 -19.26 -13.41 -10.29
N THR A 300 -18.30 -12.55 -9.97
CA THR A 300 -18.54 -11.31 -9.21
C THR A 300 -19.28 -10.29 -10.07
N ILE A 301 -20.31 -9.69 -9.52
CA ILE A 301 -21.12 -8.68 -10.20
C ILE A 301 -21.06 -7.31 -9.50
N VAL A 302 -21.17 -6.25 -10.29
CA VAL A 302 -21.24 -4.87 -9.77
C VAL A 302 -22.47 -4.70 -8.88
N GLY A 303 -22.26 -4.11 -7.70
CA GLY A 303 -23.28 -3.94 -6.68
C GLY A 303 -23.34 -5.07 -5.66
N GLU A 304 -22.59 -6.16 -5.85
CA GLU A 304 -22.47 -7.24 -4.87
C GLU A 304 -21.82 -6.74 -3.58
N GLN A 305 -22.40 -7.11 -2.44
CA GLN A 305 -21.84 -6.77 -1.14
C GLN A 305 -20.57 -7.60 -0.88
N VAL A 306 -19.54 -6.93 -0.41
CA VAL A 306 -18.23 -7.53 -0.10
C VAL A 306 -17.70 -7.04 1.24
N ILE A 307 -16.83 -7.84 1.83
CA ILE A 307 -16.12 -7.55 3.07
C ILE A 307 -14.62 -7.57 2.76
N ALA A 308 -13.91 -6.52 3.15
CA ALA A 308 -12.46 -6.54 3.15
C ALA A 308 -11.95 -6.81 4.56
N ILE A 309 -11.05 -7.79 4.70
CA ILE A 309 -10.42 -8.16 5.97
C ILE A 309 -8.91 -8.08 5.82
N GLY A 310 -8.32 -7.27 6.68
CA GLY A 310 -6.88 -7.18 6.87
C GLY A 310 -6.52 -7.10 8.35
N ASN A 311 -5.23 -7.09 8.64
CA ASN A 311 -4.72 -7.02 10.01
C ASN A 311 -3.67 -5.91 10.14
N PRO A 312 -4.10 -4.61 10.03
CA PRO A 312 -3.18 -3.49 10.02
C PRO A 312 -2.56 -3.22 11.39
N ALA A 313 -1.28 -2.86 11.38
CA ALA A 313 -0.49 -2.30 12.49
C ALA A 313 -0.87 -2.81 13.90
N ASP A 314 -1.26 -1.91 14.82
CA ASP A 314 -1.58 -2.24 16.21
C ASP A 314 -3.07 -2.54 16.44
N LEU A 315 -3.86 -2.62 15.37
CA LEU A 315 -5.29 -2.92 15.43
C LEU A 315 -5.49 -4.37 15.02
N SER A 316 -5.98 -5.19 15.93
CA SER A 316 -6.34 -6.58 15.61
C SER A 316 -7.48 -6.61 14.60
N SER A 317 -7.26 -7.30 13.47
CA SER A 317 -8.23 -7.58 12.38
C SER A 317 -9.22 -6.45 12.09
N THR A 318 -8.89 -5.62 11.11
CA THR A 318 -9.83 -4.62 10.59
C THR A 318 -10.76 -5.26 9.58
N VAL A 319 -12.04 -5.04 9.76
CA VAL A 319 -13.11 -5.50 8.86
C VAL A 319 -13.82 -4.28 8.32
N THR A 320 -13.87 -4.12 7.00
CA THR A 320 -14.61 -3.06 6.34
C THR A 320 -15.60 -3.65 5.36
N ASP A 321 -16.79 -3.07 5.24
CA ASP A 321 -17.82 -3.51 4.32
C ASP A 321 -18.02 -2.52 3.17
N GLY A 322 -18.51 -3.02 2.06
CA GLY A 322 -18.78 -2.23 0.87
C GLY A 322 -19.45 -3.05 -0.21
N ILE A 323 -19.37 -2.53 -1.43
CA ILE A 323 -19.88 -3.20 -2.63
C ILE A 323 -18.80 -3.26 -3.69
N VAL A 324 -18.95 -4.16 -4.62
CA VAL A 324 -18.22 -4.17 -5.88
C VAL A 324 -18.63 -2.97 -6.71
N SER A 325 -17.72 -2.03 -6.93
CA SER A 325 -17.96 -0.81 -7.72
C SER A 325 -17.70 -1.04 -9.21
N ALA A 326 -16.73 -1.89 -9.54
CA ALA A 326 -16.44 -2.36 -10.90
C ALA A 326 -15.70 -3.70 -10.87
N VAL A 327 -15.78 -4.46 -11.96
CA VAL A 327 -15.07 -5.73 -12.16
C VAL A 327 -14.13 -5.61 -13.35
N ASN A 328 -13.09 -6.45 -13.38
CA ASN A 328 -12.13 -6.58 -14.49
C ASN A 328 -11.54 -5.24 -14.93
N ARG A 329 -11.24 -4.39 -13.92
CA ARG A 329 -10.56 -3.13 -14.16
C ARG A 329 -9.06 -3.39 -14.27
N LYS A 330 -8.52 -3.09 -15.45
CA LYS A 330 -7.06 -3.11 -15.62
C LYS A 330 -6.46 -1.93 -14.89
N ILE A 331 -5.76 -2.22 -13.81
CA ILE A 331 -5.05 -1.23 -13.02
C ILE A 331 -3.56 -1.41 -13.25
N ARG A 332 -2.94 -0.33 -13.73
CA ARG A 332 -1.52 -0.29 -13.98
C ARG A 332 -0.76 0.14 -12.73
N SER A 333 0.27 -0.58 -12.41
CA SER A 333 1.22 -0.18 -11.36
C SER A 333 2.15 0.89 -11.89
N ASP A 334 2.19 2.07 -11.25
CA ASP A 334 3.10 3.15 -11.62
C ASP A 334 4.59 2.76 -11.51
N SER A 335 4.92 1.81 -10.63
CA SER A 335 6.29 1.39 -10.38
C SER A 335 6.80 0.32 -11.34
N THR A 336 5.91 -0.57 -11.82
CA THR A 336 6.30 -1.70 -12.66
C THR A 336 5.75 -1.62 -14.07
N GLY A 337 4.78 -0.74 -14.32
CA GLY A 337 4.07 -0.63 -15.60
C GLY A 337 3.17 -1.83 -15.91
N PHE A 338 3.09 -2.83 -15.03
CA PHE A 338 2.29 -4.03 -15.26
C PHE A 338 0.82 -3.79 -14.93
N GLU A 339 -0.08 -4.33 -15.74
CA GLU A 339 -1.53 -4.25 -15.56
C GLU A 339 -2.05 -5.54 -14.95
N MET A 340 -2.86 -5.40 -13.89
CA MET A 340 -3.58 -6.51 -13.27
C MET A 340 -5.08 -6.30 -13.36
N ASP A 341 -5.82 -7.37 -13.56
CA ASP A 341 -7.27 -7.32 -13.45
C ASP A 341 -7.69 -7.21 -11.99
N CYS A 342 -8.39 -6.13 -11.67
CA CYS A 342 -8.77 -5.80 -10.31
C CYS A 342 -10.30 -5.66 -10.18
N ILE A 343 -10.79 -6.03 -8.99
CA ILE A 343 -12.11 -5.63 -8.49
C ILE A 343 -11.95 -4.26 -7.84
N GLN A 344 -12.76 -3.30 -8.26
CA GLN A 344 -12.89 -2.04 -7.55
C GLN A 344 -14.00 -2.15 -6.50
N THR A 345 -13.75 -1.65 -5.31
CA THR A 345 -14.71 -1.61 -4.20
C THR A 345 -14.67 -0.26 -3.49
N ASN A 346 -15.77 0.08 -2.81
CA ASN A 346 -15.81 1.19 -1.86
C ASN A 346 -15.61 0.75 -0.40
N ALA A 347 -15.38 -0.55 -0.15
CA ALA A 347 -14.85 -0.99 1.14
C ALA A 347 -13.52 -0.30 1.38
N ASP A 348 -13.29 0.18 2.60
CA ASP A 348 -12.07 0.93 2.92
C ASP A 348 -10.83 0.02 2.85
N ILE A 349 -9.96 0.32 1.88
CA ILE A 349 -8.66 -0.32 1.70
C ILE A 349 -7.60 0.71 2.04
N SER A 350 -6.88 0.47 3.11
CA SER A 350 -5.87 1.37 3.67
C SER A 350 -4.54 0.63 3.91
N PRO A 351 -3.42 1.34 4.12
CA PRO A 351 -2.16 0.71 4.48
C PRO A 351 -2.31 -0.22 5.68
N GLY A 352 -1.88 -1.48 5.52
CA GLY A 352 -2.06 -2.56 6.48
C GLY A 352 -3.13 -3.58 6.08
N ASN A 353 -4.14 -3.21 5.26
CA ASN A 353 -5.03 -4.20 4.64
C ASN A 353 -4.40 -4.87 3.41
N SER A 354 -3.31 -4.30 2.85
CA SER A 354 -2.57 -4.91 1.73
C SER A 354 -2.18 -6.35 2.03
N GLY A 355 -2.44 -7.23 1.06
CA GLY A 355 -2.25 -8.68 1.18
C GLY A 355 -3.37 -9.39 1.93
N GLY A 356 -4.38 -8.66 2.42
CA GLY A 356 -5.60 -9.21 2.99
C GLY A 356 -6.62 -9.63 1.94
N ALA A 357 -7.81 -10.03 2.38
CA ALA A 357 -8.83 -10.60 1.53
C ALA A 357 -9.97 -9.64 1.22
N LEU A 358 -10.43 -9.62 -0.03
CA LEU A 358 -11.77 -9.18 -0.42
C LEU A 358 -12.65 -10.42 -0.54
N ILE A 359 -13.79 -10.43 0.15
CA ILE A 359 -14.58 -11.62 0.43
C ILE A 359 -16.03 -11.37 0.04
N ASN A 360 -16.66 -12.30 -0.64
CA ASN A 360 -18.10 -12.27 -0.92
C ASN A 360 -18.92 -12.70 0.29
N MET A 361 -20.24 -12.54 0.22
CA MET A 361 -21.13 -12.87 1.34
C MET A 361 -21.36 -14.38 1.52
N TYR A 362 -20.62 -15.23 0.80
CA TYR A 362 -20.57 -16.67 1.02
C TYR A 362 -19.29 -17.10 1.77
N GLY A 363 -18.47 -16.14 2.22
CA GLY A 363 -17.21 -16.37 2.92
C GLY A 363 -16.06 -16.79 2.00
N GLN A 364 -16.15 -16.52 0.72
CA GLN A 364 -15.16 -16.89 -0.28
C GLN A 364 -14.30 -15.68 -0.63
N VAL A 365 -12.99 -15.85 -0.67
CA VAL A 365 -12.03 -14.85 -1.13
C VAL A 365 -12.14 -14.72 -2.65
N ILE A 366 -12.51 -13.52 -3.12
CA ILE A 366 -12.63 -13.17 -4.53
C ILE A 366 -11.53 -12.24 -5.02
N GLY A 367 -10.70 -11.73 -4.11
CA GLY A 367 -9.55 -10.89 -4.46
C GLY A 367 -8.59 -10.69 -3.31
N ILE A 368 -7.36 -10.26 -3.63
CA ILE A 368 -6.30 -9.87 -2.70
C ILE A 368 -6.26 -8.35 -2.66
N THR A 369 -6.52 -7.75 -1.50
CA THR A 369 -6.55 -6.29 -1.34
C THR A 369 -5.15 -5.69 -1.51
N SER A 370 -5.03 -4.57 -2.21
CA SER A 370 -3.76 -3.85 -2.39
C SER A 370 -3.95 -2.35 -2.23
N SER A 371 -3.27 -1.76 -1.25
CA SER A 371 -3.26 -0.30 -1.04
C SER A 371 -2.33 0.43 -2.02
N LYS A 372 -1.49 -0.28 -2.77
CA LYS A 372 -0.58 0.27 -3.78
C LYS A 372 -1.34 0.98 -4.91
N TYR A 373 -2.55 0.51 -5.20
CA TYR A 373 -3.41 1.04 -6.25
C TYR A 373 -4.38 2.12 -5.77
N VAL A 374 -4.33 2.48 -4.48
CA VAL A 374 -5.20 3.51 -3.90
C VAL A 374 -4.56 4.87 -4.11
N SER A 375 -5.21 5.73 -4.90
CA SER A 375 -4.79 7.13 -5.04
C SER A 375 -5.19 7.93 -3.81
N SER A 376 -4.24 8.60 -3.18
CA SER A 376 -4.50 9.53 -2.06
C SER A 376 -5.43 10.70 -2.42
N SER A 377 -5.73 10.87 -3.71
CA SER A 377 -6.57 11.95 -4.22
C SER A 377 -8.06 11.59 -4.32
N PHE A 378 -8.44 10.32 -4.13
CA PHE A 378 -9.81 9.85 -4.29
C PHE A 378 -10.22 8.95 -3.13
N GLU A 379 -11.06 9.45 -2.24
CA GLU A 379 -11.69 8.66 -1.18
C GLU A 379 -12.70 7.65 -1.77
N GLY A 380 -12.77 6.45 -1.22
CA GLY A 380 -13.74 5.42 -1.61
C GLY A 380 -13.39 4.65 -2.88
N LEU A 381 -12.12 4.66 -3.31
CA LEU A 381 -11.60 3.83 -4.39
C LEU A 381 -10.62 2.81 -3.83
N GLY A 382 -11.11 1.63 -3.49
CA GLY A 382 -10.31 0.48 -3.11
C GLY A 382 -10.16 -0.50 -4.29
N PHE A 383 -9.05 -1.24 -4.32
CA PHE A 383 -8.79 -2.25 -5.35
C PHE A 383 -8.31 -3.56 -4.72
N ALA A 384 -8.73 -4.65 -5.34
CA ALA A 384 -8.25 -5.99 -5.02
C ALA A 384 -7.91 -6.72 -6.33
N ILE A 385 -6.74 -7.34 -6.39
CA ILE A 385 -6.34 -8.22 -7.49
C ILE A 385 -7.33 -9.38 -7.53
N THR A 386 -7.92 -9.66 -8.69
CA THR A 386 -8.89 -10.76 -8.82
C THR A 386 -8.24 -12.09 -8.45
N ILE A 387 -8.99 -12.96 -7.78
CA ILE A 387 -8.41 -14.24 -7.35
C ILE A 387 -8.09 -15.16 -8.53
N ASN A 388 -8.86 -15.09 -9.62
CA ASN A 388 -8.59 -15.88 -10.82
C ASN A 388 -7.29 -15.47 -11.51
N GLU A 389 -6.90 -14.19 -11.45
CA GLU A 389 -5.62 -13.69 -11.92
C GLU A 389 -4.48 -14.09 -10.97
N ALA A 390 -4.75 -14.09 -9.67
CA ALA A 390 -3.74 -14.37 -8.66
C ALA A 390 -3.38 -15.86 -8.54
N LEU A 391 -4.36 -16.78 -8.66
CA LEU A 391 -4.14 -18.21 -8.43
C LEU A 391 -3.05 -18.82 -9.31
N PRO A 392 -3.00 -18.59 -10.63
CA PRO A 392 -1.93 -19.14 -11.47
C PRO A 392 -0.54 -18.63 -11.05
N VAL A 393 -0.46 -17.35 -10.65
CA VAL A 393 0.78 -16.75 -10.14
C VAL A 393 1.20 -17.41 -8.82
N ILE A 394 0.26 -17.60 -7.90
CA ILE A 394 0.49 -18.29 -6.62
C ILE A 394 1.02 -19.70 -6.83
N GLU A 395 0.39 -20.48 -7.71
CA GLU A 395 0.79 -21.85 -8.04
C GLU A 395 2.23 -21.87 -8.59
N GLU A 396 2.55 -20.98 -9.52
CA GLU A 396 3.87 -20.92 -10.12
C GLU A 396 4.95 -20.46 -9.12
N LEU A 397 4.64 -19.48 -8.25
CA LEU A 397 5.53 -19.08 -7.17
C LEU A 397 5.76 -20.21 -6.15
N MET A 398 4.76 -21.05 -5.89
CA MET A 398 4.91 -22.20 -5.00
C MET A 398 5.78 -23.29 -5.62
N ASP A 399 5.65 -23.53 -6.92
CA ASP A 399 6.36 -24.59 -7.62
C ASP A 399 7.81 -24.21 -7.97
N ASN A 400 8.04 -23.01 -8.47
CA ASN A 400 9.30 -22.55 -9.01
C ASN A 400 10.04 -21.53 -8.14
N GLY A 401 9.29 -20.79 -7.29
CA GLY A 401 9.81 -19.64 -6.52
C GLY A 401 9.83 -18.33 -7.33
N TYR A 402 9.56 -18.37 -8.62
CA TYR A 402 9.50 -17.22 -9.54
C TYR A 402 8.55 -17.55 -10.71
N ILE A 403 8.20 -16.56 -11.52
CA ILE A 403 7.36 -16.73 -12.70
C ILE A 403 8.24 -17.07 -13.90
N ALA A 404 8.13 -18.30 -14.40
CA ALA A 404 8.96 -18.79 -15.49
C ALA A 404 8.75 -18.00 -16.80
N GLY A 405 9.83 -17.86 -17.57
CA GLY A 405 9.79 -17.14 -18.84
C GLY A 405 9.76 -15.62 -18.74
N ARG A 406 9.63 -15.05 -17.54
CA ARG A 406 9.85 -13.61 -17.36
C ARG A 406 11.32 -13.30 -17.55
N PHE A 407 11.59 -12.15 -18.13
CA PHE A 407 12.94 -11.69 -18.36
C PHE A 407 13.23 -10.36 -17.67
N ARG A 408 14.52 -10.15 -17.41
CA ARG A 408 15.06 -8.86 -17.02
C ARG A 408 16.15 -8.45 -18.01
N ILE A 409 16.20 -7.13 -18.26
CA ILE A 409 17.23 -6.53 -19.12
C ILE A 409 18.45 -6.19 -18.28
N GLY A 410 18.25 -5.80 -17.04
CA GLY A 410 19.29 -5.38 -16.08
C GLY A 410 19.70 -3.92 -16.24
N ILE A 411 18.73 -3.04 -16.50
CA ILE A 411 18.94 -1.60 -16.56
C ILE A 411 17.90 -0.89 -15.71
N GLN A 412 18.29 0.22 -15.05
CA GLN A 412 17.36 1.24 -14.62
C GLN A 412 17.32 2.31 -15.69
N LEU A 413 16.13 2.74 -16.01
CA LEU A 413 15.89 3.63 -17.13
C LEU A 413 14.99 4.82 -16.74
N ILE A 414 15.16 5.92 -17.47
CA ILE A 414 14.24 7.05 -17.46
C ILE A 414 13.71 7.22 -18.88
N ASP A 415 12.40 7.08 -19.04
CA ASP A 415 11.76 7.26 -20.33
C ASP A 415 11.44 8.73 -20.62
N MET A 416 11.20 9.05 -21.88
CA MET A 416 10.91 10.40 -22.34
C MET A 416 9.39 10.67 -22.46
N SER A 417 8.57 10.10 -21.56
CA SER A 417 7.10 10.19 -21.61
C SER A 417 6.54 11.54 -21.14
N SER A 418 7.33 12.37 -20.47
CA SER A 418 6.88 13.68 -19.94
C SER A 418 8.02 14.69 -19.91
N GLU A 419 7.65 15.99 -20.00
CA GLU A 419 8.60 17.12 -19.89
C GLU A 419 9.41 17.08 -18.58
N ILE A 420 8.80 16.59 -17.52
CA ILE A 420 9.44 16.46 -16.20
C ILE A 420 10.58 15.44 -16.22
N ARG A 421 10.36 14.28 -16.86
CA ARG A 421 11.38 13.24 -17.00
C ARG A 421 12.49 13.68 -17.95
N ILE A 422 12.15 14.35 -19.05
CA ILE A 422 13.13 14.95 -19.96
C ILE A 422 14.01 15.95 -19.21
N ALA A 423 13.42 16.86 -18.43
CA ALA A 423 14.19 17.82 -17.64
C ALA A 423 15.12 17.15 -16.61
N SER A 424 14.69 16.02 -16.03
CA SER A 424 15.54 15.24 -15.11
C SER A 424 16.75 14.62 -15.83
N ILE A 425 16.55 14.11 -17.06
CA ILE A 425 17.65 13.58 -17.90
C ILE A 425 18.62 14.71 -18.26
N GLU A 426 18.11 15.88 -18.67
CA GLU A 426 18.92 17.04 -19.04
C GLU A 426 19.73 17.58 -17.87
N GLU A 427 19.16 17.56 -16.66
CA GLU A 427 19.86 17.94 -15.42
C GLU A 427 21.04 16.99 -15.16
N GLU A 428 20.82 15.67 -15.35
CA GLU A 428 21.87 14.65 -15.13
C GLU A 428 22.97 14.73 -16.19
N LEU A 429 22.60 14.94 -17.46
CA LEU A 429 23.55 15.12 -18.55
C LEU A 429 24.29 16.47 -18.49
N GLY A 430 23.64 17.50 -17.92
CA GLY A 430 24.15 18.87 -17.83
C GLY A 430 24.09 19.63 -19.17
N PHE A 431 23.20 19.23 -20.09
CA PHE A 431 22.89 19.92 -21.35
C PHE A 431 21.49 19.51 -21.84
N GLU A 432 20.88 20.36 -22.70
CA GLU A 432 19.55 20.14 -23.27
C GLU A 432 19.58 19.04 -24.36
N LEU A 433 18.53 18.23 -24.41
CA LEU A 433 18.36 17.21 -25.45
C LEU A 433 17.93 17.86 -26.79
N PRO A 434 18.33 17.33 -27.94
CA PRO A 434 17.81 17.79 -29.24
C PRO A 434 16.28 17.63 -29.31
N GLU A 435 15.58 18.63 -29.88
CA GLU A 435 14.10 18.74 -29.88
C GLU A 435 13.37 17.50 -30.41
N ASP A 436 13.92 16.81 -31.40
CA ASP A 436 13.34 15.60 -32.02
C ASP A 436 13.98 14.29 -31.53
N PHE A 437 14.86 14.34 -30.53
CA PHE A 437 15.54 13.15 -30.06
C PHE A 437 14.56 12.22 -29.30
N LYS A 438 14.66 10.92 -29.61
CA LYS A 438 13.86 9.87 -28.98
C LYS A 438 14.77 8.75 -28.49
N GLY A 439 14.50 8.27 -27.30
CA GLY A 439 15.24 7.17 -26.70
C GLY A 439 14.86 6.98 -25.24
N ILE A 440 15.46 5.98 -24.64
CA ILE A 440 15.29 5.67 -23.22
C ILE A 440 16.66 5.83 -22.56
N TYR A 441 16.73 6.74 -21.61
CA TYR A 441 17.95 7.06 -20.87
C TYR A 441 18.33 5.93 -19.91
N ILE A 442 19.61 5.56 -19.88
CA ILE A 442 20.15 4.53 -19.01
C ILE A 442 20.72 5.17 -17.75
N ALA A 443 20.02 5.01 -16.63
CA ALA A 443 20.41 5.54 -15.34
C ALA A 443 21.31 4.59 -14.54
N GLU A 444 21.13 3.26 -14.70
CA GLU A 444 21.95 2.24 -14.04
C GLU A 444 22.02 0.97 -14.89
N ILE A 445 23.11 0.22 -14.77
CA ILE A 445 23.31 -1.09 -15.41
C ILE A 445 23.71 -2.09 -14.34
N SER A 446 22.93 -3.16 -14.20
CA SER A 446 23.20 -4.26 -13.27
C SER A 446 24.37 -5.10 -13.74
N GLU A 447 25.39 -5.27 -12.88
CA GLU A 447 26.63 -5.99 -13.24
C GLU A 447 26.40 -7.49 -13.53
N ASP A 448 25.34 -8.09 -12.98
CA ASP A 448 24.98 -9.49 -13.10
C ASP A 448 24.16 -9.82 -14.36
N CYS A 449 23.87 -8.83 -15.21
CA CYS A 449 23.12 -8.99 -16.44
C CYS A 449 24.02 -8.89 -17.68
N ASP A 450 23.65 -9.59 -18.74
CA ASP A 450 24.48 -9.69 -19.97
C ASP A 450 24.69 -8.33 -20.64
N ILE A 451 23.74 -7.42 -20.52
CA ILE A 451 23.86 -6.06 -21.08
C ILE A 451 25.06 -5.29 -20.51
N SER A 452 25.52 -5.60 -19.31
CA SER A 452 26.73 -5.01 -18.70
C SER A 452 28.02 -5.35 -19.44
N ASN A 453 28.01 -6.43 -20.26
CA ASN A 453 29.14 -6.85 -21.06
C ASN A 453 29.20 -6.14 -22.41
N THR A 454 28.23 -5.28 -22.72
CA THR A 454 28.20 -4.51 -23.98
C THR A 454 28.96 -3.18 -23.84
N GLU A 455 28.99 -2.38 -24.90
CA GLU A 455 29.57 -1.03 -24.87
C GLU A 455 28.62 0.04 -24.30
N LEU A 456 27.36 -0.34 -23.90
CA LEU A 456 26.38 0.53 -23.27
C LEU A 456 26.89 1.02 -21.91
N ARG A 457 26.64 2.27 -21.61
CA ARG A 457 27.05 2.92 -20.35
C ARG A 457 25.91 3.72 -19.77
N VAL A 458 25.96 3.97 -18.48
CA VAL A 458 25.13 4.98 -17.82
C VAL A 458 25.34 6.32 -18.53
N GLY A 459 24.25 7.01 -18.84
CA GLY A 459 24.24 8.23 -19.64
C GLY A 459 24.00 8.03 -21.14
N ASP A 460 23.97 6.80 -21.63
CA ASP A 460 23.57 6.48 -22.99
C ASP A 460 22.06 6.31 -23.12
N PHE A 461 21.58 6.17 -24.34
CA PHE A 461 20.18 5.93 -24.66
C PHE A 461 20.01 4.66 -25.49
N ILE A 462 18.96 3.90 -25.23
CA ILE A 462 18.44 2.91 -26.18
C ILE A 462 17.41 3.63 -27.05
N THR A 463 17.63 3.65 -28.36
CA THR A 463 16.76 4.34 -29.33
C THR A 463 15.90 3.39 -30.15
N GLU A 464 16.39 2.17 -30.39
CA GLU A 464 15.65 1.15 -31.13
C GLU A 464 15.89 -0.24 -30.58
N ILE A 465 14.86 -1.07 -30.65
CA ILE A 465 14.93 -2.52 -30.44
C ILE A 465 14.54 -3.19 -31.75
N ASN A 466 15.44 -3.98 -32.29
CA ASN A 466 15.25 -4.69 -33.58
C ASN A 466 14.75 -3.75 -34.69
N GLY A 467 15.32 -2.53 -34.75
CA GLY A 467 14.96 -1.51 -35.75
C GLY A 467 13.65 -0.80 -35.52
N LYS A 468 12.96 -1.05 -34.40
CA LYS A 468 11.75 -0.32 -33.99
C LYS A 468 12.13 0.72 -32.94
N THR A 469 11.82 1.98 -33.18
CA THR A 469 12.08 3.10 -32.26
C THR A 469 11.34 2.89 -30.95
N VAL A 470 12.01 3.16 -29.84
CA VAL A 470 11.48 3.12 -28.48
C VAL A 470 11.86 4.40 -27.74
N SER A 471 10.91 4.96 -27.01
CA SER A 471 11.08 6.20 -26.23
C SER A 471 10.39 6.15 -24.86
N THR A 472 9.54 5.14 -24.63
CA THR A 472 8.85 4.91 -23.38
C THR A 472 9.12 3.51 -22.87
N TYR A 473 8.91 3.30 -21.56
CA TYR A 473 9.03 1.98 -20.96
C TYR A 473 8.13 0.96 -21.66
N ASP A 474 6.89 1.36 -21.98
CA ASP A 474 5.91 0.48 -22.62
C ASP A 474 6.34 0.06 -24.02
N GLU A 475 6.81 1.02 -24.83
CA GLU A 475 7.32 0.72 -26.18
C GLU A 475 8.51 -0.25 -26.13
N LEU A 476 9.40 -0.09 -25.16
CA LEU A 476 10.54 -1.00 -24.94
C LEU A 476 10.05 -2.40 -24.56
N TYR A 477 9.26 -2.48 -23.48
CA TYR A 477 8.80 -3.75 -22.93
C TYR A 477 7.92 -4.51 -23.91
N ASP A 478 6.91 -3.85 -24.51
CA ASP A 478 6.03 -4.45 -25.51
C ASP A 478 6.78 -4.92 -26.75
N THR A 479 7.77 -4.14 -27.19
CA THR A 479 8.59 -4.54 -28.35
C THR A 479 9.42 -5.77 -28.04
N ILE A 480 10.04 -5.83 -26.87
CA ILE A 480 10.83 -7.00 -26.47
C ILE A 480 9.91 -8.20 -26.23
N SER A 481 8.89 -8.07 -25.39
CA SER A 481 8.01 -9.19 -25.00
C SER A 481 7.21 -9.79 -26.14
N SER A 482 6.94 -9.00 -27.20
CA SER A 482 6.25 -9.50 -28.39
C SER A 482 7.12 -10.37 -29.29
N MET A 483 8.45 -10.32 -29.17
CA MET A 483 9.39 -10.96 -30.09
C MET A 483 10.40 -11.87 -29.40
N TYR A 484 10.67 -11.66 -28.13
CA TYR A 484 11.76 -12.31 -27.40
C TYR A 484 11.29 -12.79 -26.03
N GLY A 485 11.90 -13.86 -25.53
CA GLY A 485 11.73 -14.39 -24.19
C GLY A 485 13.05 -14.48 -23.42
N ALA A 486 12.98 -14.94 -22.19
CA ALA A 486 14.18 -15.19 -21.39
C ALA A 486 15.15 -16.12 -22.12
N GLY A 487 16.40 -15.75 -22.15
CA GLY A 487 17.47 -16.47 -22.86
C GLY A 487 17.71 -16.05 -24.32
N ASP A 488 16.81 -15.28 -24.93
CA ASP A 488 16.97 -14.78 -26.28
C ASP A 488 17.94 -13.60 -26.33
N THR A 489 18.57 -13.39 -27.51
CA THR A 489 19.43 -12.25 -27.75
C THR A 489 18.67 -11.16 -28.48
N VAL A 490 18.72 -9.95 -27.94
CA VAL A 490 18.01 -8.76 -28.42
C VAL A 490 19.00 -7.80 -29.07
N PRO A 491 18.83 -7.46 -30.35
CA PRO A 491 19.59 -6.39 -31.00
C PRO A 491 18.98 -5.02 -30.66
N ALA A 492 19.84 -4.07 -30.28
CA ALA A 492 19.43 -2.71 -29.96
C ALA A 492 20.35 -1.69 -30.65
N THR A 493 19.76 -0.57 -31.08
CA THR A 493 20.51 0.63 -31.48
C THR A 493 20.54 1.58 -30.30
N CYS A 494 21.72 2.04 -29.94
CA CYS A 494 21.96 2.95 -28.85
C CYS A 494 22.51 4.28 -29.34
N ALA A 495 22.34 5.33 -28.55
CA ALA A 495 22.90 6.65 -28.83
C ALA A 495 23.67 7.17 -27.61
N ARG A 496 24.83 7.73 -27.86
CA ARG A 496 25.63 8.49 -26.89
C ARG A 496 25.65 9.95 -27.30
N LEU A 497 25.19 10.81 -26.42
CA LEU A 497 25.15 12.25 -26.64
C LEU A 497 26.36 12.91 -26.00
N SER A 498 26.86 13.96 -26.61
CA SER A 498 27.95 14.78 -26.12
C SER A 498 27.53 16.23 -25.93
N LYS A 499 28.21 16.94 -25.01
CA LYS A 499 27.88 18.34 -24.63
C LYS A 499 27.95 19.35 -25.78
N ASP A 500 28.64 19.01 -26.87
CA ASP A 500 28.72 19.81 -28.11
C ASP A 500 27.58 19.55 -29.10
N GLY A 501 26.57 18.77 -28.67
CA GLY A 501 25.38 18.42 -29.48
C GLY A 501 25.62 17.25 -30.45
N GLY A 502 26.75 16.58 -30.38
CA GLY A 502 27.04 15.40 -31.22
C GLY A 502 26.24 14.18 -30.71
N ILE A 503 25.66 13.42 -31.66
CA ILE A 503 25.01 12.13 -31.40
C ILE A 503 25.80 11.03 -32.07
N SER A 504 26.26 10.04 -31.33
CA SER A 504 26.96 8.87 -31.83
C SER A 504 26.07 7.64 -31.65
N TYR A 505 25.64 7.04 -32.78
CA TYR A 505 24.85 5.81 -32.74
C TYR A 505 25.78 4.58 -32.81
N PHE A 506 25.43 3.55 -32.05
CA PHE A 506 26.12 2.25 -32.03
C PHE A 506 25.13 1.12 -31.80
N ASN A 507 25.49 -0.09 -32.19
CA ASN A 507 24.63 -1.25 -32.04
C ASN A 507 25.20 -2.17 -30.97
N ILE A 508 24.32 -2.73 -30.16
CA ILE A 508 24.64 -3.77 -29.19
C ILE A 508 23.73 -4.98 -29.40
N GLU A 509 24.18 -6.11 -28.93
CA GLU A 509 23.36 -7.31 -28.75
C GLU A 509 23.52 -7.74 -27.29
N PHE A 510 22.43 -8.04 -26.62
CA PHE A 510 22.44 -8.53 -25.25
C PHE A 510 21.43 -9.65 -25.07
N ARG A 511 21.74 -10.56 -24.18
CA ARG A 511 20.88 -11.67 -23.85
C ARG A 511 19.95 -11.30 -22.69
N LEU A 512 18.64 -11.57 -22.85
CA LEU A 512 17.67 -11.44 -21.78
C LEU A 512 17.94 -12.50 -20.71
N MET A 513 18.10 -12.05 -19.49
CA MET A 513 18.24 -12.96 -18.34
C MET A 513 16.86 -13.38 -17.85
N GLU A 514 16.72 -14.65 -17.43
CA GLU A 514 15.50 -15.04 -16.74
C GLU A 514 15.40 -14.32 -15.39
N ASP A 515 14.24 -13.75 -15.12
CA ASP A 515 13.98 -13.09 -13.83
C ASP A 515 13.57 -14.12 -12.79
N THR A 516 14.53 -14.59 -12.01
CA THR A 516 14.31 -15.51 -10.88
C THR A 516 14.27 -14.79 -9.54
N SER A 517 14.47 -13.46 -9.52
CA SER A 517 14.43 -12.67 -8.30
C SER A 517 13.01 -12.24 -7.90
N GLY A 518 12.13 -12.04 -8.91
CA GLY A 518 10.81 -11.48 -8.74
C GLY A 518 10.80 -9.99 -8.35
N ASP A 519 11.92 -9.31 -8.55
CA ASP A 519 12.09 -7.89 -8.19
C ASP A 519 11.94 -6.95 -9.39
N TYR A 520 11.88 -7.48 -10.61
CA TYR A 520 11.87 -6.72 -11.86
C TYR A 520 10.60 -6.88 -12.69
#